data_50be979bede76c04d948b892f42c0798
#
_entry.id   50be979bede76c04d948b892f42c0798
#
_cell.length_a   1.000
_cell.length_b   1.000
_cell.length_c   1.000
_cell.angle_alpha   90.00
_cell.angle_beta   90.00
_cell.angle_gamma   90.00
#
_symmetry.space_group_name_H-M   'P 1'
#
loop_
_entity.id
_entity.type
_entity.pdbx_description
1 polymer ?
#
loop_
_entity_poly.entity_id
_entity_poly.type
_entity_poly.pdbx_seq_one_letter_code
_entity_poly.pdbx_strand_id
1 'polypeptide(L)'
;MELRFEDVSVALQGKTLVDKLGLVAGSGQVTGLVGPNGSGKSTALRCVYGALKPSGGAVWLGDTALAELGHRRAARAVAALTQESSSEFDFTVAELVEMGRFPHLTGNQALTTREKELCRDAMDRLDVAHLAERGVLTLSGGERQRVLIARALVQEPAVLVLDEPTNHLDVRHQIELLSLLRTLGLTVLVVLHDLNLAAAVCDRIGVLSAGSLVRAGTPAEVLTADLVREVFGVEVTVVDHPLTGDPQLLYALTSDRRSSV
;
A
#
# COMPACT_ATOMS: atom_id res chain seq x y z
N MET A 1 -0.33 -15.53 2.01
CA MET A 1 0.64 -15.90 0.93
C MET A 1 1.72 -14.82 0.92
N GLU A 2 3.02 -15.19 0.88
CA GLU A 2 4.15 -14.27 0.88
C GLU A 2 4.31 -13.55 -0.46
N LEU A 3 4.69 -12.26 -0.42
CA LEU A 3 5.14 -11.49 -1.58
C LEU A 3 6.63 -11.17 -1.41
N ARG A 4 7.47 -11.50 -2.42
CA ARG A 4 8.91 -11.31 -2.35
C ARG A 4 9.45 -10.63 -3.59
N PHE A 5 10.25 -9.60 -3.39
CA PHE A 5 11.11 -9.01 -4.40
C PHE A 5 12.48 -9.71 -4.33
N GLU A 6 12.96 -10.21 -5.44
CA GLU A 6 14.26 -10.85 -5.56
C GLU A 6 15.08 -10.13 -6.60
N ASP A 7 16.03 -9.31 -6.12
CA ASP A 7 16.94 -8.48 -6.93
C ASP A 7 16.22 -7.65 -8.01
N VAL A 8 15.01 -7.16 -7.69
CA VAL A 8 14.18 -6.43 -8.65
C VAL A 8 14.83 -5.13 -9.03
N SER A 9 15.10 -4.97 -10.33
CA SER A 9 15.63 -3.74 -10.91
C SER A 9 14.66 -3.18 -11.95
N VAL A 10 14.54 -1.86 -12.01
CA VAL A 10 13.72 -1.14 -13.01
C VAL A 10 14.53 0.00 -13.58
N ALA A 11 14.71 -0.03 -14.90
CA ALA A 11 15.31 1.06 -15.66
C ALA A 11 14.31 1.59 -16.68
N LEU A 12 14.17 2.91 -16.78
CA LEU A 12 13.31 3.59 -17.74
C LEU A 12 14.09 4.72 -18.41
N GLN A 13 14.12 4.74 -19.74
CA GLN A 13 14.83 5.76 -20.52
C GLN A 13 16.30 5.95 -20.09
N GLY A 14 17.00 4.85 -19.77
CA GLY A 14 18.41 4.87 -19.35
C GLY A 14 18.63 5.28 -17.89
N LYS A 15 17.58 5.60 -17.12
CA LYS A 15 17.67 5.91 -15.70
C LYS A 15 17.22 4.71 -14.85
N THR A 16 18.05 4.26 -13.93
CA THR A 16 17.68 3.26 -12.93
C THR A 16 16.76 3.91 -11.88
N LEU A 17 15.55 3.37 -11.72
CA LEU A 17 14.55 3.83 -10.76
C LEU A 17 14.51 2.95 -9.52
N VAL A 18 14.79 1.66 -9.68
CA VAL A 18 14.93 0.67 -8.61
C VAL A 18 16.14 -0.21 -8.96
N ASP A 19 17.00 -0.44 -8.01
CA ASP A 19 18.22 -1.23 -8.17
C ASP A 19 18.28 -2.38 -7.14
N LYS A 20 18.22 -3.62 -7.65
CA LYS A 20 18.34 -4.87 -6.89
C LYS A 20 17.53 -4.88 -5.58
N LEU A 21 16.28 -4.46 -5.65
CA LEU A 21 15.38 -4.49 -4.50
C LEU A 21 15.15 -5.92 -4.03
N GLY A 22 15.54 -6.21 -2.78
CA GLY A 22 15.27 -7.45 -2.07
C GLY A 22 14.39 -7.17 -0.85
N LEU A 23 13.08 -7.43 -0.92
CA LEU A 23 12.14 -7.18 0.17
C LEU A 23 11.14 -8.33 0.26
N VAL A 24 10.76 -8.70 1.49
CA VAL A 24 9.74 -9.72 1.76
C VAL A 24 8.59 -9.09 2.53
N ALA A 25 7.37 -9.25 1.99
CA ALA A 25 6.13 -9.03 2.71
C ALA A 25 5.57 -10.39 3.14
N GLY A 26 5.69 -10.68 4.42
CA GLY A 26 5.30 -11.97 5.01
C GLY A 26 3.80 -12.24 4.91
N SER A 27 3.44 -13.53 4.88
CA SER A 27 2.04 -13.94 4.79
C SER A 27 1.21 -13.40 5.95
N GLY A 28 0.12 -12.68 5.63
CA GLY A 28 -0.78 -12.10 6.63
C GLY A 28 -0.21 -10.89 7.38
N GLN A 29 0.94 -10.36 6.96
CA GLN A 29 1.60 -9.21 7.56
C GLN A 29 1.37 -7.93 6.77
N VAL A 30 1.43 -6.81 7.46
CA VAL A 30 1.47 -5.47 6.86
C VAL A 30 2.95 -5.05 6.73
N THR A 31 3.43 -4.92 5.51
CA THR A 31 4.79 -4.45 5.21
C THR A 31 4.73 -3.03 4.64
N GLY A 32 5.36 -2.10 5.33
CA GLY A 32 5.49 -0.72 4.90
C GLY A 32 6.68 -0.50 3.97
N LEU A 33 6.51 0.32 2.96
CA LEU A 33 7.61 0.81 2.14
C LEU A 33 7.69 2.33 2.31
N VAL A 34 8.77 2.80 2.93
CA VAL A 34 8.99 4.23 3.22
C VAL A 34 10.26 4.73 2.53
N GLY A 35 10.41 6.05 2.45
CA GLY A 35 11.58 6.68 1.84
C GLY A 35 11.23 8.05 1.26
N PRO A 36 12.23 8.87 0.90
CA PRO A 36 12.02 10.17 0.28
C PRO A 36 11.24 10.10 -1.05
N ASN A 37 10.72 11.24 -1.50
CA ASN A 37 10.10 11.32 -2.82
C ASN A 37 11.13 10.96 -3.91
N GLY A 38 10.69 10.20 -4.92
CA GLY A 38 11.55 9.72 -5.98
C GLY A 38 12.48 8.56 -5.61
N SER A 39 12.36 7.97 -4.40
CA SER A 39 13.19 6.83 -3.99
C SER A 39 12.85 5.49 -4.67
N GLY A 40 11.78 5.44 -5.48
CA GLY A 40 11.42 4.22 -6.23
C GLY A 40 10.23 3.43 -5.67
N LYS A 41 9.59 3.89 -4.58
CA LYS A 41 8.47 3.18 -3.91
C LYS A 41 7.33 2.80 -4.85
N SER A 42 6.70 3.78 -5.48
CA SER A 42 5.60 3.52 -6.43
C SER A 42 6.05 2.71 -7.64
N THR A 43 7.32 2.85 -8.06
CA THR A 43 7.91 2.02 -9.14
C THR A 43 7.98 0.55 -8.72
N ALA A 44 8.40 0.27 -7.48
CA ALA A 44 8.42 -1.08 -6.94
C ALA A 44 6.99 -1.66 -6.87
N LEU A 45 5.99 -0.88 -6.40
CA LEU A 45 4.60 -1.32 -6.38
C LEU A 45 4.07 -1.63 -7.77
N ARG A 46 4.40 -0.81 -8.79
CA ARG A 46 4.00 -1.03 -10.20
C ARG A 46 4.48 -2.37 -10.74
N CYS A 47 5.60 -2.91 -10.25
CA CYS A 47 6.05 -4.25 -10.61
C CYS A 47 5.16 -5.34 -10.00
N VAL A 48 4.58 -5.12 -8.82
CA VAL A 48 3.73 -6.11 -8.13
C VAL A 48 2.39 -6.26 -8.85
N TYR A 49 1.72 -5.15 -9.23
CA TYR A 49 0.44 -5.24 -9.93
C TYR A 49 0.55 -5.24 -11.47
N GLY A 50 1.78 -5.42 -11.99
CA GLY A 50 2.02 -5.69 -13.41
C GLY A 50 1.96 -4.48 -14.33
N ALA A 51 1.89 -3.24 -13.79
CA ALA A 51 1.96 -2.01 -14.60
C ALA A 51 3.36 -1.72 -15.13
N LEU A 52 4.39 -2.27 -14.49
CA LEU A 52 5.78 -2.24 -14.96
C LEU A 52 6.38 -3.64 -14.92
N LYS A 53 7.15 -3.96 -15.96
CA LYS A 53 7.96 -5.18 -15.99
C LYS A 53 9.36 -4.86 -15.44
N PRO A 54 9.87 -5.62 -14.46
CA PRO A 54 11.26 -5.50 -14.03
C PRO A 54 12.23 -5.66 -15.21
N SER A 55 13.32 -4.88 -15.20
CA SER A 55 14.44 -5.04 -16.13
C SER A 55 15.44 -6.10 -15.66
N GLY A 56 15.39 -6.48 -14.37
CA GLY A 56 16.18 -7.55 -13.75
C GLY A 56 15.48 -8.04 -12.48
N GLY A 57 15.84 -9.26 -12.06
CA GLY A 57 15.19 -9.90 -10.92
C GLY A 57 13.74 -10.31 -11.18
N ALA A 58 13.03 -10.68 -10.12
CA ALA A 58 11.64 -11.12 -10.20
C ALA A 58 10.83 -10.77 -8.94
N VAL A 59 9.52 -10.57 -9.11
CA VAL A 59 8.55 -10.51 -8.01
C VAL A 59 7.87 -11.87 -7.90
N TRP A 60 7.89 -12.43 -6.71
CA TRP A 60 7.35 -13.75 -6.40
C TRP A 60 6.09 -13.65 -5.53
N LEU A 61 5.13 -14.51 -5.81
CA LEU A 61 3.96 -14.73 -4.98
C LEU A 61 3.97 -16.20 -4.52
N GLY A 62 4.35 -16.41 -3.24
CA GLY A 62 4.76 -17.73 -2.79
C GLY A 62 5.93 -18.25 -3.64
N ASP A 63 5.77 -19.43 -4.24
CA ASP A 63 6.79 -20.09 -5.06
C ASP A 63 6.66 -19.79 -6.56
N THR A 64 5.76 -18.89 -6.96
CA THR A 64 5.52 -18.60 -8.38
C THR A 64 5.90 -17.16 -8.71
N ALA A 65 6.70 -16.95 -9.75
CA ALA A 65 6.99 -15.62 -10.25
C ALA A 65 5.70 -14.98 -10.84
N LEU A 66 5.40 -13.73 -10.46
CA LEU A 66 4.20 -13.04 -10.95
C LEU A 66 4.12 -12.98 -12.47
N ALA A 67 5.28 -12.87 -13.15
CA ALA A 67 5.35 -12.86 -14.59
C ALA A 67 4.87 -14.18 -15.25
N GLU A 68 4.91 -15.30 -14.52
CA GLU A 68 4.49 -16.62 -14.98
C GLU A 68 3.00 -16.89 -14.77
N LEU A 69 2.34 -16.14 -13.89
CA LEU A 69 0.92 -16.37 -13.57
C LEU A 69 -0.04 -16.05 -14.73
N GLY A 70 0.38 -15.25 -15.68
CA GLY A 70 -0.49 -14.69 -16.71
C GLY A 70 -1.44 -13.61 -16.11
N HIS A 71 -1.87 -12.68 -16.95
CA HIS A 71 -2.58 -11.46 -16.50
C HIS A 71 -3.79 -11.72 -15.61
N ARG A 72 -4.63 -12.69 -15.98
CA ARG A 72 -5.87 -12.95 -15.24
C ARG A 72 -5.64 -13.57 -13.86
N ARG A 73 -4.67 -14.49 -13.74
CA ARG A 73 -4.32 -15.09 -12.45
C ARG A 73 -3.61 -14.07 -11.54
N ALA A 74 -2.70 -13.28 -12.10
CA ALA A 74 -2.06 -12.19 -11.38
C ALA A 74 -3.11 -11.17 -10.88
N ALA A 75 -4.06 -10.77 -11.75
CA ALA A 75 -5.14 -9.86 -11.38
C ALA A 75 -6.12 -10.42 -10.34
N ARG A 76 -6.23 -11.74 -10.15
CA ARG A 76 -6.98 -12.34 -9.03
C ARG A 76 -6.17 -12.39 -7.75
N ALA A 77 -4.87 -12.59 -7.87
CA ALA A 77 -3.99 -12.80 -6.73
C ALA A 77 -3.55 -11.48 -6.06
N VAL A 78 -3.47 -10.40 -6.82
CA VAL A 78 -3.00 -9.07 -6.36
C VAL A 78 -4.06 -8.02 -6.64
N ALA A 79 -4.59 -7.40 -5.59
CA ALA A 79 -5.40 -6.19 -5.71
C ALA A 79 -4.54 -4.96 -5.40
N ALA A 80 -4.75 -3.88 -6.15
CA ALA A 80 -3.98 -2.65 -5.99
C ALA A 80 -4.90 -1.43 -5.88
N LEU A 81 -4.61 -0.57 -4.90
CA LEU A 81 -5.09 0.80 -4.83
C LEU A 81 -3.94 1.72 -5.22
N THR A 82 -4.08 2.36 -6.37
CA THR A 82 -3.09 3.31 -6.90
C THR A 82 -3.55 4.74 -6.64
N GLN A 83 -2.60 5.65 -6.55
CA GLN A 83 -2.85 7.08 -6.33
C GLN A 83 -3.70 7.72 -7.44
N GLU A 84 -3.67 7.19 -8.66
CA GLU A 84 -4.32 7.73 -9.86
C GLU A 84 -5.77 7.24 -10.09
N SER A 85 -6.45 6.66 -9.10
CA SER A 85 -7.81 6.15 -9.28
C SER A 85 -8.89 7.26 -9.29
N SER A 86 -8.70 8.31 -10.08
CA SER A 86 -9.77 9.24 -10.41
C SER A 86 -10.63 8.65 -11.52
N SER A 87 -11.79 8.10 -11.18
CA SER A 87 -12.82 7.79 -12.16
C SER A 87 -13.42 9.13 -12.64
N GLU A 88 -13.35 9.39 -13.95
CA GLU A 88 -14.12 10.50 -14.57
C GLU A 88 -15.59 10.14 -14.74
N PHE A 89 -15.95 8.90 -14.49
CA PHE A 89 -17.32 8.39 -14.63
C PHE A 89 -18.01 8.33 -13.27
N ASP A 90 -19.26 8.77 -13.26
CA ASP A 90 -20.11 8.77 -12.05
C ASP A 90 -20.79 7.40 -11.89
N PHE A 91 -20.00 6.42 -11.41
CA PHE A 91 -20.54 5.12 -11.00
C PHE A 91 -21.15 5.24 -9.61
N THR A 92 -22.17 4.41 -9.34
CA THR A 92 -22.60 4.17 -7.96
C THR A 92 -21.54 3.40 -7.18
N VAL A 93 -21.60 3.46 -5.86
CA VAL A 93 -20.71 2.67 -4.97
C VAL A 93 -20.86 1.19 -5.28
N ALA A 94 -22.09 0.68 -5.43
CA ALA A 94 -22.34 -0.72 -5.76
C ALA A 94 -21.66 -1.13 -7.07
N GLU A 95 -21.85 -0.35 -8.14
CA GLU A 95 -21.22 -0.63 -9.44
C GLU A 95 -19.69 -0.63 -9.35
N LEU A 96 -19.10 0.34 -8.63
CA LEU A 96 -17.65 0.40 -8.47
C LEU A 96 -17.11 -0.81 -7.70
N VAL A 97 -17.79 -1.27 -6.66
CA VAL A 97 -17.41 -2.46 -5.89
C VAL A 97 -17.54 -3.72 -6.76
N GLU A 98 -18.63 -3.85 -7.52
CA GLU A 98 -18.87 -4.98 -8.44
C GLU A 98 -17.76 -5.11 -9.50
N MET A 99 -17.15 -4.01 -9.96
CA MET A 99 -16.01 -4.04 -10.89
C MET A 99 -14.81 -4.82 -10.33
N GLY A 100 -14.67 -4.94 -9.02
CA GLY A 100 -13.65 -5.76 -8.38
C GLY A 100 -13.76 -7.26 -8.73
N ARG A 101 -14.93 -7.73 -9.21
CA ARG A 101 -15.15 -9.11 -9.65
C ARG A 101 -14.71 -9.39 -11.09
N PHE A 102 -14.39 -8.37 -11.90
CA PHE A 102 -14.01 -8.56 -13.32
C PHE A 102 -12.91 -9.59 -13.57
N PRO A 103 -11.87 -9.74 -12.77
CA PRO A 103 -10.88 -10.80 -12.97
C PRO A 103 -11.46 -12.22 -12.90
N HIS A 104 -12.61 -12.40 -12.22
CA HIS A 104 -13.28 -13.69 -12.05
C HIS A 104 -14.29 -13.99 -13.17
N LEU A 105 -14.78 -12.97 -13.86
CA LEU A 105 -15.79 -13.14 -14.91
C LEU A 105 -15.17 -13.59 -16.24
N THR A 106 -15.95 -14.27 -17.06
CA THR A 106 -15.58 -14.68 -18.43
C THR A 106 -16.48 -13.95 -19.43
N GLY A 107 -15.91 -13.10 -20.28
CA GLY A 107 -16.70 -12.30 -21.23
C GLY A 107 -17.64 -11.31 -20.54
N ASN A 108 -18.84 -11.10 -21.10
CA ASN A 108 -19.87 -10.19 -20.58
C ASN A 108 -20.85 -10.88 -19.62
N GLN A 109 -20.39 -11.77 -18.77
CA GLN A 109 -21.23 -12.42 -17.79
C GLN A 109 -21.69 -11.44 -16.73
N ALA A 110 -22.99 -11.47 -16.40
CA ALA A 110 -23.51 -10.77 -15.23
C ALA A 110 -23.01 -11.47 -13.95
N LEU A 111 -22.90 -10.69 -12.87
CA LEU A 111 -22.58 -11.24 -11.55
C LEU A 111 -23.63 -12.26 -11.11
N THR A 112 -23.18 -13.40 -10.61
CA THR A 112 -24.01 -14.38 -9.95
C THR A 112 -24.54 -13.85 -8.61
N THR A 113 -25.57 -14.52 -8.05
CA THR A 113 -26.09 -14.18 -6.70
C THR A 113 -24.99 -14.19 -5.65
N ARG A 114 -24.10 -15.22 -5.69
CA ARG A 114 -22.97 -15.33 -4.78
C ARG A 114 -21.98 -14.14 -4.91
N GLU A 115 -21.69 -13.70 -6.11
CA GLU A 115 -20.80 -12.56 -6.33
C GLU A 115 -21.41 -11.24 -5.83
N LYS A 116 -22.72 -11.07 -5.99
CA LYS A 116 -23.43 -9.92 -5.43
C LYS A 116 -23.46 -9.94 -3.90
N GLU A 117 -23.57 -11.13 -3.29
CA GLU A 117 -23.43 -11.29 -1.84
C GLU A 117 -22.02 -10.92 -1.36
N LEU A 118 -20.96 -11.39 -2.03
CA LEU A 118 -19.58 -11.00 -1.72
C LEU A 118 -19.37 -9.47 -1.81
N CYS A 119 -19.98 -8.80 -2.80
CA CYS A 119 -19.91 -7.34 -2.92
C CYS A 119 -20.62 -6.66 -1.75
N ARG A 120 -21.79 -7.17 -1.34
CA ARG A 120 -22.55 -6.63 -0.20
C ARG A 120 -21.76 -6.81 1.11
N ASP A 121 -21.25 -8.02 1.36
CA ASP A 121 -20.47 -8.35 2.55
C ASP A 121 -19.20 -7.46 2.65
N ALA A 122 -18.54 -7.20 1.54
CA ALA A 122 -17.40 -6.30 1.51
C ALA A 122 -17.80 -4.85 1.83
N MET A 123 -18.93 -4.37 1.30
CA MET A 123 -19.44 -3.03 1.61
C MET A 123 -19.87 -2.91 3.09
N ASP A 124 -20.51 -3.95 3.64
CA ASP A 124 -20.87 -3.99 5.07
C ASP A 124 -19.63 -3.97 5.97
N ARG A 125 -18.62 -4.80 5.65
CA ARG A 125 -17.35 -4.86 6.38
C ARG A 125 -16.62 -3.51 6.42
N LEU A 126 -16.77 -2.71 5.38
CA LEU A 126 -16.14 -1.38 5.25
C LEU A 126 -17.06 -0.23 5.69
N ASP A 127 -18.27 -0.53 6.21
CA ASP A 127 -19.28 0.45 6.61
C ASP A 127 -19.62 1.44 5.48
N VAL A 128 -19.82 0.92 4.25
CA VAL A 128 -20.20 1.71 3.07
C VAL A 128 -21.45 1.18 2.36
N ALA A 129 -22.09 0.12 2.87
CA ALA A 129 -23.28 -0.46 2.25
C ALA A 129 -24.47 0.54 2.20
N HIS A 130 -24.57 1.42 3.19
CA HIS A 130 -25.58 2.50 3.22
C HIS A 130 -25.37 3.56 2.11
N LEU A 131 -24.21 3.54 1.43
CA LEU A 131 -23.87 4.44 0.33
C LEU A 131 -24.03 3.76 -1.06
N ALA A 132 -24.52 2.52 -1.14
CA ALA A 132 -24.49 1.68 -2.34
C ALA A 132 -25.03 2.39 -3.61
N GLU A 133 -26.11 3.16 -3.47
CA GLU A 133 -26.78 3.88 -4.57
C GLU A 133 -26.22 5.30 -4.81
N ARG A 134 -25.25 5.74 -3.99
CA ARG A 134 -24.65 7.08 -4.16
C ARG A 134 -23.59 7.07 -5.26
N GLY A 135 -23.51 8.17 -6.02
CA GLY A 135 -22.43 8.42 -6.98
C GLY A 135 -21.08 8.59 -6.26
N VAL A 136 -20.06 7.92 -6.73
CA VAL A 136 -18.70 7.91 -6.11
C VAL A 136 -18.09 9.30 -6.04
N LEU A 137 -18.44 10.19 -6.97
CA LEU A 137 -17.95 11.58 -7.01
C LEU A 137 -18.51 12.44 -5.88
N THR A 138 -19.60 12.01 -5.21
CA THR A 138 -20.23 12.74 -4.09
C THR A 138 -19.73 12.31 -2.72
N LEU A 139 -18.82 11.33 -2.65
CA LEU A 139 -18.29 10.77 -1.42
C LEU A 139 -17.22 11.68 -0.81
N SER A 140 -17.13 11.68 0.52
CA SER A 140 -15.97 12.20 1.22
C SER A 140 -14.72 11.36 0.89
N GLY A 141 -13.52 11.92 1.13
CA GLY A 141 -12.26 11.20 0.90
C GLY A 141 -12.20 9.86 1.65
N GLY A 142 -12.64 9.83 2.92
CA GLY A 142 -12.66 8.61 3.75
C GLY A 142 -13.67 7.58 3.25
N GLU A 143 -14.89 7.99 2.88
CA GLU A 143 -15.88 7.10 2.28
C GLU A 143 -15.37 6.51 0.98
N ARG A 144 -14.83 7.35 0.10
CA ARG A 144 -14.26 6.91 -1.17
C ARG A 144 -13.14 5.90 -0.99
N GLN A 145 -12.24 6.13 -0.02
CA GLN A 145 -11.14 5.21 0.26
C GLN A 145 -11.66 3.84 0.75
N ARG A 146 -12.66 3.81 1.64
CA ARG A 146 -13.30 2.56 2.08
C ARG A 146 -13.99 1.82 0.93
N VAL A 147 -14.65 2.53 0.02
CA VAL A 147 -15.25 1.94 -1.19
C VAL A 147 -14.19 1.32 -2.10
N LEU A 148 -13.05 1.98 -2.31
CA LEU A 148 -11.95 1.45 -3.12
C LEU A 148 -11.34 0.19 -2.47
N ILE A 149 -11.25 0.14 -1.14
CA ILE A 149 -10.83 -1.08 -0.43
C ILE A 149 -11.88 -2.18 -0.56
N ALA A 150 -13.18 -1.88 -0.43
CA ALA A 150 -14.24 -2.85 -0.67
C ALA A 150 -14.12 -3.47 -2.07
N ARG A 151 -13.93 -2.63 -3.09
CA ARG A 151 -13.64 -3.08 -4.47
C ARG A 151 -12.42 -3.99 -4.56
N ALA A 152 -11.34 -3.69 -3.81
CA ALA A 152 -10.16 -4.53 -3.79
C ALA A 152 -10.41 -5.87 -3.09
N LEU A 153 -11.18 -5.88 -2.00
CA LEU A 153 -11.48 -7.09 -1.22
C LEU A 153 -12.38 -8.08 -1.97
N VAL A 154 -13.36 -7.60 -2.74
CA VAL A 154 -14.22 -8.50 -3.54
C VAL A 154 -13.45 -9.23 -4.64
N GLN A 155 -12.26 -8.81 -4.96
CA GLN A 155 -11.33 -9.54 -5.84
C GLN A 155 -10.80 -10.81 -5.17
N GLU A 156 -10.99 -10.99 -3.85
CA GLU A 156 -10.46 -12.10 -3.02
C GLU A 156 -8.94 -12.27 -3.20
N PRO A 157 -8.16 -11.18 -3.06
CA PRO A 157 -6.73 -11.20 -3.36
C PRO A 157 -5.93 -11.93 -2.27
N ALA A 158 -4.80 -12.52 -2.65
CA ALA A 158 -3.80 -13.01 -1.70
C ALA A 158 -2.93 -11.87 -1.14
N VAL A 159 -2.72 -10.83 -1.95
CA VAL A 159 -1.92 -9.63 -1.62
C VAL A 159 -2.69 -8.36 -1.96
N LEU A 160 -2.70 -7.43 -1.01
CA LEU A 160 -3.23 -6.08 -1.20
C LEU A 160 -2.07 -5.07 -1.27
N VAL A 161 -2.01 -4.31 -2.34
CA VAL A 161 -1.00 -3.27 -2.58
C VAL A 161 -1.64 -1.90 -2.48
N LEU A 162 -1.07 -1.01 -1.67
CA LEU A 162 -1.62 0.32 -1.41
C LEU A 162 -0.53 1.38 -1.64
N ASP A 163 -0.75 2.28 -2.59
CA ASP A 163 0.15 3.40 -2.87
C ASP A 163 -0.39 4.67 -2.22
N GLU A 164 0.18 5.05 -1.07
CA GLU A 164 -0.16 6.25 -0.29
C GLU A 164 -1.66 6.36 0.07
N PRO A 165 -2.26 5.32 0.68
CA PRO A 165 -3.70 5.26 0.89
C PRO A 165 -4.22 6.28 1.92
N THR A 166 -3.34 6.93 2.66
CA THR A 166 -3.67 7.93 3.70
C THR A 166 -3.67 9.36 3.19
N ASN A 167 -3.26 9.61 1.94
CA ASN A 167 -3.21 10.95 1.38
C ASN A 167 -4.61 11.58 1.30
N HIS A 168 -4.68 12.86 1.64
CA HIS A 168 -5.92 13.66 1.65
C HIS A 168 -6.99 13.19 2.65
N LEU A 169 -6.65 12.28 3.57
CA LEU A 169 -7.51 11.89 4.68
C LEU A 169 -7.18 12.71 5.92
N ASP A 170 -8.18 13.06 6.71
CA ASP A 170 -7.96 13.57 8.05
C ASP A 170 -7.42 12.49 8.99
N VAL A 171 -6.88 12.90 10.15
CA VAL A 171 -6.21 12.01 11.11
C VAL A 171 -7.11 10.85 11.55
N ARG A 172 -8.41 11.10 11.75
CA ARG A 172 -9.35 10.06 12.18
C ARG A 172 -9.47 8.98 11.11
N HIS A 173 -9.72 9.37 9.86
CA HIS A 173 -9.88 8.43 8.75
C HIS A 173 -8.57 7.69 8.42
N GLN A 174 -7.40 8.34 8.61
CA GLN A 174 -6.10 7.66 8.48
C GLN A 174 -5.97 6.52 9.49
N ILE A 175 -6.28 6.78 10.76
CA ILE A 175 -6.19 5.78 11.84
C ILE A 175 -7.19 4.64 11.59
N GLU A 176 -8.45 4.97 11.25
CA GLU A 176 -9.49 3.97 10.96
C GLU A 176 -9.07 3.05 9.80
N LEU A 177 -8.55 3.64 8.71
CA LEU A 177 -8.06 2.90 7.55
C LEU A 177 -6.91 1.96 7.91
N LEU A 178 -5.88 2.48 8.58
CA LEU A 178 -4.70 1.70 8.91
C LEU A 178 -5.01 0.60 9.94
N SER A 179 -5.91 0.87 10.89
CA SER A 179 -6.40 -0.14 11.85
C SER A 179 -7.15 -1.26 11.12
N LEU A 180 -7.96 -0.90 10.13
CA LEU A 180 -8.65 -1.89 9.29
C LEU A 180 -7.66 -2.81 8.58
N LEU A 181 -6.57 -2.30 7.98
CA LEU A 181 -5.58 -3.11 7.26
C LEU A 181 -5.02 -4.25 8.14
N ARG A 182 -4.78 -4.00 9.42
CA ARG A 182 -4.32 -5.02 10.38
C ARG A 182 -5.34 -6.14 10.62
N THR A 183 -6.63 -5.86 10.46
CA THR A 183 -7.70 -6.83 10.70
C THR A 183 -8.07 -7.67 9.47
N LEU A 184 -7.54 -7.33 8.29
CA LEU A 184 -7.92 -8.01 7.05
C LEU A 184 -7.40 -9.45 6.98
N GLY A 185 -6.30 -9.78 7.66
CA GLY A 185 -5.63 -11.09 7.56
C GLY A 185 -4.98 -11.36 6.19
N LEU A 186 -4.86 -10.32 5.35
CA LEU A 186 -4.20 -10.37 4.06
C LEU A 186 -2.72 -10.01 4.17
N THR A 187 -1.92 -10.44 3.20
CA THR A 187 -0.59 -9.86 3.01
C THR A 187 -0.76 -8.47 2.41
N VAL A 188 -0.25 -7.45 3.09
CA VAL A 188 -0.39 -6.06 2.67
C VAL A 188 0.99 -5.46 2.41
N LEU A 189 1.18 -4.85 1.24
CA LEU A 189 2.32 -3.99 0.93
C LEU A 189 1.80 -2.56 0.78
N VAL A 190 2.23 -1.67 1.66
CA VAL A 190 1.72 -0.29 1.71
C VAL A 190 2.86 0.73 1.64
N VAL A 191 2.73 1.72 0.78
CA VAL A 191 3.59 2.92 0.79
C VAL A 191 3.00 3.94 1.75
N LEU A 192 3.81 4.40 2.68
CA LEU A 192 3.44 5.45 3.65
C LEU A 192 4.52 6.54 3.66
N HIS A 193 4.07 7.80 3.84
CA HIS A 193 4.96 8.95 4.02
C HIS A 193 5.22 9.25 5.49
N ASP A 194 4.22 9.05 6.33
CA ASP A 194 4.34 9.29 7.77
C ASP A 194 5.00 8.08 8.45
N LEU A 195 6.20 8.30 9.01
CA LEU A 195 6.98 7.27 9.66
C LEU A 195 6.34 6.81 10.98
N ASN A 196 5.61 7.68 11.69
CA ASN A 196 4.90 7.32 12.92
C ASN A 196 3.69 6.44 12.60
N LEU A 197 2.95 6.74 11.53
CA LEU A 197 1.88 5.86 11.05
C LEU A 197 2.44 4.53 10.56
N ALA A 198 3.59 4.52 9.87
CA ALA A 198 4.25 3.29 9.46
C ALA A 198 4.71 2.45 10.66
N ALA A 199 5.27 3.09 11.70
CA ALA A 199 5.62 2.41 12.95
C ALA A 199 4.44 1.75 13.64
N ALA A 200 3.28 2.43 13.66
CA ALA A 200 2.09 1.97 14.36
C ALA A 200 1.36 0.83 13.65
N VAL A 201 1.44 0.76 12.31
CA VAL A 201 0.61 -0.20 11.54
C VAL A 201 1.39 -1.38 10.98
N CYS A 202 2.67 -1.19 10.62
CA CYS A 202 3.45 -2.19 9.90
C CYS A 202 4.12 -3.19 10.84
N ASP A 203 4.07 -4.47 10.49
CA ASP A 203 4.86 -5.51 11.14
C ASP A 203 6.34 -5.42 10.70
N ARG A 204 6.56 -4.99 9.46
CA ARG A 204 7.88 -4.78 8.89
C ARG A 204 7.91 -3.51 8.03
N ILE A 205 9.07 -2.87 7.96
CA ILE A 205 9.30 -1.67 7.15
C ILE A 205 10.54 -1.88 6.28
N GLY A 206 10.41 -1.59 4.98
CA GLY A 206 11.53 -1.41 4.07
C GLY A 206 11.76 0.08 3.79
N VAL A 207 12.99 0.54 3.93
CA VAL A 207 13.38 1.92 3.66
C VAL A 207 14.10 2.01 2.33
N LEU A 208 13.53 2.73 1.38
CA LEU A 208 14.14 2.99 0.07
C LEU A 208 14.79 4.37 0.04
N SER A 209 15.99 4.42 -0.53
CA SER A 209 16.67 5.67 -0.88
C SER A 209 17.35 5.53 -2.22
N ALA A 210 17.22 6.51 -3.10
CA ALA A 210 17.84 6.54 -4.43
C ALA A 210 17.70 5.24 -5.25
N GLY A 211 16.56 4.57 -5.17
CA GLY A 211 16.25 3.33 -5.89
C GLY A 211 16.67 2.05 -5.19
N SER A 212 17.41 2.11 -4.09
CA SER A 212 17.93 0.94 -3.37
C SER A 212 17.29 0.77 -2.00
N LEU A 213 17.19 -0.48 -1.54
CA LEU A 213 16.77 -0.78 -0.16
C LEU A 213 17.95 -0.53 0.79
N VAL A 214 17.79 0.46 1.66
CA VAL A 214 18.81 0.80 2.67
C VAL A 214 18.72 -0.15 3.87
N ARG A 215 17.51 -0.43 4.33
CA ARG A 215 17.25 -1.30 5.48
C ARG A 215 15.84 -1.88 5.42
N ALA A 216 15.68 -3.09 5.96
CA ALA A 216 14.37 -3.69 6.21
C ALA A 216 14.39 -4.44 7.54
N GLY A 217 13.28 -4.36 8.29
CA GLY A 217 13.14 -4.99 9.61
C GLY A 217 11.83 -4.63 10.28
N THR A 218 11.73 -4.89 11.57
CA THR A 218 10.64 -4.37 12.41
C THR A 218 10.72 -2.84 12.53
N PRO A 219 9.65 -2.14 12.85
CA PRO A 219 9.69 -0.69 13.06
C PRO A 219 10.82 -0.26 14.02
N ALA A 220 11.02 -0.96 15.13
CA ALA A 220 12.05 -0.65 16.11
C ALA A 220 13.48 -0.85 15.59
N GLU A 221 13.71 -1.85 14.72
CA GLU A 221 15.02 -2.09 14.10
C GLU A 221 15.36 -1.06 13.02
N VAL A 222 14.34 -0.49 12.39
CA VAL A 222 14.50 0.35 11.20
C VAL A 222 14.44 1.83 11.53
N LEU A 223 13.47 2.27 12.33
CA LEU A 223 13.21 3.70 12.58
C LEU A 223 14.13 4.25 13.70
N THR A 224 15.43 4.26 13.45
CA THR A 224 16.44 4.84 14.33
C THR A 224 16.75 6.28 13.96
N ALA A 225 17.19 7.09 14.94
CA ALA A 225 17.56 8.49 14.69
C ALA A 225 18.64 8.63 13.61
N ASP A 226 19.62 7.74 13.59
CA ASP A 226 20.71 7.77 12.60
C ASP A 226 20.21 7.48 11.19
N LEU A 227 19.35 6.46 11.01
CA LEU A 227 18.77 6.13 9.70
C LEU A 227 17.86 7.26 9.20
N VAL A 228 17.05 7.86 10.09
CA VAL A 228 16.17 8.97 9.70
C VAL A 228 16.99 10.18 9.27
N ARG A 229 18.08 10.50 9.99
CA ARG A 229 19.02 11.56 9.59
C ARG A 229 19.67 11.27 8.25
N GLU A 230 20.18 10.05 8.05
CA GLU A 230 20.87 9.64 6.83
C GLU A 230 19.95 9.68 5.60
N VAL A 231 18.74 9.12 5.71
CA VAL A 231 17.86 8.91 4.56
C VAL A 231 16.95 10.11 4.30
N PHE A 232 16.42 10.73 5.37
CA PHE A 232 15.43 11.80 5.27
C PHE A 232 16.01 13.19 5.53
N GLY A 233 17.25 13.28 6.06
CA GLY A 233 17.91 14.56 6.36
C GLY A 233 17.29 15.30 7.55
N VAL A 234 16.61 14.59 8.44
CA VAL A 234 15.85 15.19 9.57
C VAL A 234 16.38 14.67 10.90
N GLU A 235 16.60 15.57 11.86
CA GLU A 235 16.93 15.20 13.24
C GLU A 235 15.66 14.80 14.00
N VAL A 236 15.72 13.63 14.64
CA VAL A 236 14.62 13.09 15.43
C VAL A 236 15.12 12.51 16.74
N THR A 237 14.27 12.53 17.76
CA THR A 237 14.41 11.68 18.94
C THR A 237 13.40 10.55 18.82
N VAL A 238 13.85 9.32 18.99
CA VAL A 238 12.96 8.15 19.00
C VAL A 238 12.66 7.79 20.45
N VAL A 239 11.38 7.65 20.76
CA VAL A 239 10.87 7.25 22.08
C VAL A 239 9.86 6.13 21.90
N ASP A 240 9.60 5.35 22.96
CA ASP A 240 8.53 4.36 22.93
C ASP A 240 7.17 5.05 23.12
N HIS A 241 6.20 4.70 22.29
CA HIS A 241 4.84 5.20 22.41
C HIS A 241 4.22 4.72 23.73
N PRO A 242 3.69 5.60 24.62
CA PRO A 242 3.34 5.25 25.99
C PRO A 242 2.21 4.23 26.13
N LEU A 243 1.39 4.04 25.08
CA LEU A 243 0.27 3.09 25.11
C LEU A 243 0.59 1.78 24.36
N THR A 244 1.40 1.82 23.30
CA THR A 244 1.61 0.65 22.43
C THR A 244 3.03 0.10 22.49
N GLY A 245 4.00 0.89 22.94
CA GLY A 245 5.42 0.54 22.93
C GLY A 245 6.10 0.64 21.55
N ASP A 246 5.35 1.03 20.51
CA ASP A 246 5.91 1.20 19.18
C ASP A 246 6.84 2.43 19.15
N PRO A 247 7.88 2.44 18.26
CA PRO A 247 8.75 3.62 18.14
C PRO A 247 7.97 4.84 17.64
N GLN A 248 8.12 5.95 18.35
CA GLN A 248 7.55 7.26 18.04
C GLN A 248 8.66 8.25 17.75
N LEU A 249 8.63 8.87 16.57
CA LEU A 249 9.61 9.86 16.15
C LEU A 249 9.13 11.25 16.56
N LEU A 250 9.93 11.93 17.35
CA LEU A 250 9.73 13.32 17.74
C LEU A 250 10.63 14.22 16.87
N TYR A 251 10.03 15.00 15.99
CA TYR A 251 10.75 15.88 15.07
C TYR A 251 11.15 17.17 15.76
N ALA A 252 12.43 17.55 15.67
CA ALA A 252 12.90 18.85 16.13
C ALA A 252 12.81 19.86 14.97
N LEU A 253 12.07 20.96 15.18
CA LEU A 253 12.14 22.11 14.29
C LEU A 253 13.43 22.87 14.62
N THR A 254 14.56 22.46 14.06
CA THR A 254 15.81 23.21 14.15
C THR A 254 15.72 24.43 13.24
N SER A 255 15.20 25.56 13.76
CA SER A 255 15.55 26.85 13.16
C SER A 255 17.06 27.00 13.35
N ASP A 256 17.79 27.35 12.32
CA ASP A 256 19.20 27.79 12.37
C ASP A 256 19.34 28.97 13.37
N ARG A 257 19.47 28.65 14.67
CA ARG A 257 19.92 29.58 15.70
C ARG A 257 21.44 29.49 15.88
N ARG A 258 22.17 29.35 14.79
CA ARG A 258 23.63 29.50 14.79
C ARG A 258 24.05 30.52 13.76
N SER A 259 23.67 31.79 14.03
CA SER A 259 24.31 32.95 13.43
C SER A 259 23.96 34.15 14.32
N SER A 260 24.61 34.26 15.45
CA SER A 260 24.78 35.53 16.20
C SER A 260 25.50 35.22 17.52
N VAL A 261 26.81 35.07 17.53
CA VAL A 261 27.72 35.70 18.52
C VAL A 261 29.06 35.89 17.83
#